data_0f6a96749ce0a1d5f333e881b4c50d2e
#
_entry.id   0f6a96749ce0a1d5f333e881b4c50d2e
#
_cell.length_a   1.000
_cell.length_b   1.000
_cell.length_c   1.000
_cell.angle_alpha   90.00
_cell.angle_beta   90.00
_cell.angle_gamma   90.00
#
_symmetry.space_group_name_H-M   'P 1'
#
loop_
_entity.id
_entity.type
_entity.pdbx_description
1 polymer ?
#
loop_
_entity_poly.entity_id
_entity_poly.type
_entity_poly.pdbx_seq_one_letter_code
_entity_poly.pdbx_strand_id
1 'polypeptide(L)'
;MDRGSIYGNWRAQVIDNKDTKKFGRVLVWIPDMMPEVDQKEGIWARPANNPLGGRNMEADEQNHFAGTSYIPQKGSWVFIFFEGGNINLPYYFGALDLENTTVLPENQVGENYENKWTILKSHEGRAIVVSDDPDDARTEITGKKRQMSDPPTGDTDSVYTIDDNQTTILFDERDGKEKILIRTHSGDFLHIDIDERSLQASFDSDIRIQCNGDFFLTVDGDINIKSNAGDGKVEFGAGDLDVKVSGDYKSGAGGAKHIKAQTSANIECLGPINRKAGGPINDDGSVLNQQGGAAASAQSPGGASNAEPKGERDT
;
A
#
# COMPACT_ATOMS: atom_id res chain seq x y z
N MET A 1 44.12 26.35 36.01
CA MET A 1 43.22 25.31 36.55
C MET A 1 42.92 24.36 35.39
N ASP A 2 43.53 23.22 35.49
CA ASP A 2 43.27 22.12 34.54
C ASP A 2 41.82 21.69 34.77
N ARG A 3 40.95 22.05 33.84
CA ARG A 3 39.54 21.58 33.88
C ARG A 3 39.61 20.13 33.56
N GLY A 4 39.53 19.25 34.56
CA GLY A 4 39.60 17.82 34.42
C GLY A 4 38.77 17.38 33.22
N SER A 5 39.41 16.65 32.29
CA SER A 5 38.75 16.09 31.15
C SER A 5 37.74 15.04 31.59
N ILE A 6 36.51 15.06 31.06
CA ILE A 6 35.43 14.18 31.43
C ILE A 6 35.31 13.10 30.31
N TYR A 7 35.77 11.90 30.64
CA TYR A 7 35.70 10.74 29.73
C TYR A 7 34.66 9.74 30.22
N GLY A 8 34.17 8.93 29.29
CA GLY A 8 33.18 7.89 29.55
C GLY A 8 31.80 8.21 28.99
N ASN A 9 30.90 7.27 29.15
CA ASN A 9 29.51 7.41 28.75
C ASN A 9 28.63 7.61 29.99
N TRP A 10 27.76 8.57 29.93
CA TRP A 10 26.92 8.99 31.05
C TRP A 10 25.45 8.79 30.68
N ARG A 11 24.65 8.34 31.62
CA ARG A 11 23.20 8.25 31.42
C ARG A 11 22.60 9.64 31.54
N ALA A 12 21.70 10.01 30.64
CA ALA A 12 21.04 11.29 30.66
C ALA A 12 19.58 11.17 30.27
N GLN A 13 18.73 11.95 30.90
CA GLN A 13 17.32 12.05 30.54
C GLN A 13 17.09 13.25 29.62
N VAL A 14 16.35 13.02 28.55
CA VAL A 14 15.91 14.08 27.63
C VAL A 14 14.81 14.89 28.30
N ILE A 15 15.05 16.15 28.56
CA ILE A 15 14.09 17.07 29.16
C ILE A 15 13.40 17.98 28.16
N ASP A 16 14.04 18.22 27.00
CA ASP A 16 13.43 18.89 25.86
C ASP A 16 14.08 18.44 24.54
N ASN A 17 13.28 18.32 23.49
CA ASN A 17 13.73 17.95 22.14
C ASN A 17 13.33 18.98 21.07
N LYS A 18 12.82 20.16 21.49
CA LYS A 18 12.44 21.25 20.60
C LYS A 18 13.62 22.18 20.32
N ASP A 19 14.58 21.69 19.53
CA ASP A 19 15.72 22.50 19.13
C ASP A 19 15.32 23.60 18.13
N THR A 20 15.35 24.85 18.56
CA THR A 20 15.03 26.02 17.72
C THR A 20 15.97 26.17 16.52
N LYS A 21 17.19 25.62 16.59
CA LYS A 21 18.16 25.62 15.49
C LYS A 21 17.98 24.47 14.51
N LYS A 22 17.09 23.51 14.85
CA LYS A 22 16.80 22.31 14.01
C LYS A 22 18.05 21.47 13.66
N PHE A 23 19.01 21.39 14.61
CA PHE A 23 20.22 20.57 14.46
C PHE A 23 20.07 19.16 15.02
N GLY A 24 18.87 18.79 15.45
CA GLY A 24 18.61 17.50 16.10
C GLY A 24 19.14 17.39 17.53
N ARG A 25 19.49 18.49 18.16
CA ARG A 25 19.95 18.51 19.54
C ARG A 25 18.81 18.21 20.50
N VAL A 26 19.15 17.64 21.64
CA VAL A 26 18.26 17.45 22.77
C VAL A 26 18.83 18.11 24.00
N LEU A 27 17.96 18.70 24.82
CA LEU A 27 18.33 19.22 26.14
C LEU A 27 18.29 18.02 27.11
N VAL A 28 19.39 17.77 27.80
CA VAL A 28 19.52 16.62 28.67
C VAL A 28 19.96 17.00 30.08
N TRP A 29 19.42 16.24 31.03
CA TRP A 29 19.87 16.26 32.42
C TRP A 29 20.68 15.00 32.71
N ILE A 30 21.87 15.16 33.32
CA ILE A 30 22.79 14.04 33.60
C ILE A 30 22.85 13.90 35.14
N PRO A 31 22.11 12.93 35.73
CA PRO A 31 22.00 12.81 37.21
C PRO A 31 23.33 12.70 37.90
N ASP A 32 24.23 11.87 37.39
CA ASP A 32 25.52 11.57 38.01
C ASP A 32 26.50 12.76 38.00
N MET A 33 26.27 13.76 37.13
CA MET A 33 27.11 14.92 36.98
C MET A 33 26.45 16.21 37.52
N MET A 34 25.14 16.23 37.57
CA MET A 34 24.31 17.39 37.85
C MET A 34 23.25 17.09 38.92
N PRO A 35 23.60 16.46 40.06
CA PRO A 35 22.61 16.01 41.04
C PRO A 35 21.82 17.16 41.66
N GLU A 36 22.45 18.35 41.77
CA GLU A 36 21.86 19.53 42.40
C GLU A 36 21.22 20.50 41.39
N VAL A 37 21.35 20.24 40.10
CA VAL A 37 20.78 21.09 39.05
C VAL A 37 19.32 20.72 38.87
N ASP A 38 18.41 21.71 38.80
CA ASP A 38 17.02 21.49 38.47
C ASP A 38 16.96 20.73 37.13
N GLN A 39 16.17 19.64 37.10
CA GLN A 39 15.96 18.84 35.88
C GLN A 39 15.56 19.68 34.65
N LYS A 40 15.11 20.92 34.85
CA LYS A 40 14.77 21.85 33.77
C LYS A 40 16.00 22.58 33.19
N GLU A 41 17.12 22.58 33.89
CA GLU A 41 18.37 23.23 33.51
C GLU A 41 19.36 22.17 33.03
N GLY A 42 19.25 21.76 31.80
CA GLY A 42 20.15 20.77 31.19
C GLY A 42 21.16 21.38 30.23
N ILE A 43 21.89 20.53 29.56
CA ILE A 43 22.83 20.91 28.48
C ILE A 43 22.30 20.41 27.12
N TRP A 44 22.53 21.20 26.09
CA TRP A 44 22.17 20.81 24.72
C TRP A 44 23.21 19.88 24.13
N ALA A 45 22.84 18.59 23.93
CA ALA A 45 23.68 17.59 23.33
C ALA A 45 23.35 17.42 21.83
N ARG A 46 24.37 17.19 21.01
CA ARG A 46 24.24 16.91 19.57
C ARG A 46 24.06 15.42 19.31
N PRO A 47 23.38 15.03 18.23
CA PRO A 47 23.33 13.62 17.85
C PRO A 47 24.71 13.14 17.39
N ALA A 48 25.17 12.01 17.93
CA ALA A 48 26.36 11.31 17.49
C ALA A 48 26.07 10.18 16.50
N ASN A 49 24.81 9.84 16.33
CA ASN A 49 24.37 8.72 15.55
C ASN A 49 23.80 9.14 14.22
N ASN A 50 24.66 9.10 13.26
CA ASN A 50 24.25 8.95 11.88
C ASN A 50 25.11 7.82 11.28
N PRO A 51 24.82 6.54 11.62
CA PRO A 51 25.76 5.45 11.43
C PRO A 51 26.01 5.09 9.97
N LEU A 52 25.13 5.49 9.05
CA LEU A 52 25.17 5.01 7.66
C LEU A 52 25.26 6.13 6.65
N GLY A 53 25.50 7.33 7.09
CA GLY A 53 25.52 8.43 6.15
C GLY A 53 26.23 9.64 6.72
N GLY A 54 25.97 10.72 6.13
CA GLY A 54 26.55 11.99 6.51
C GLY A 54 26.22 12.99 5.44
N ARG A 55 26.85 14.14 5.53
CA ARG A 55 26.78 15.14 4.49
C ARG A 55 27.98 14.95 3.54
N ASN A 56 27.71 14.75 2.26
CA ASN A 56 28.77 14.89 1.24
C ASN A 56 29.05 16.40 1.06
N MET A 57 30.19 16.84 1.54
CA MET A 57 30.61 18.25 1.47
C MET A 57 31.19 18.65 0.08
N GLU A 58 31.48 17.67 -0.78
CA GLU A 58 32.03 17.90 -2.12
C GLU A 58 30.97 18.01 -3.20
N ALA A 59 29.72 17.64 -2.91
CA ALA A 59 28.65 17.76 -3.89
C ALA A 59 28.07 19.19 -3.87
N ASP A 60 28.00 19.78 -5.06
CA ASP A 60 27.44 21.11 -5.27
C ASP A 60 26.05 21.28 -4.65
N GLU A 61 25.94 22.30 -3.83
CA GLU A 61 24.80 23.12 -3.42
C GLU A 61 23.50 22.45 -2.90
N GLN A 62 23.25 21.20 -3.10
CA GLN A 62 22.05 20.54 -2.59
C GLN A 62 22.40 19.48 -1.56
N ASN A 63 21.98 19.73 -0.35
CA ASN A 63 21.98 18.91 0.86
C ASN A 63 21.93 17.38 0.62
N HIS A 64 23.04 16.79 0.22
CA HIS A 64 23.20 15.35 0.13
C HIS A 64 23.45 14.76 1.53
N PHE A 65 22.39 14.76 2.35
CA PHE A 65 22.38 14.00 3.60
C PHE A 65 21.88 12.60 3.31
N ALA A 66 22.59 11.62 3.82
CA ALA A 66 22.18 10.22 3.80
C ALA A 66 22.19 9.64 5.21
N GLY A 67 21.26 8.77 5.52
CA GLY A 67 21.20 8.08 6.79
C GLY A 67 19.84 8.10 7.46
N THR A 68 19.77 7.54 8.65
CA THR A 68 18.58 7.54 9.50
C THR A 68 18.66 8.67 10.52
N SER A 69 17.56 9.37 10.73
CA SER A 69 17.46 10.43 11.76
C SER A 69 16.33 10.09 12.72
N TYR A 70 16.66 10.00 13.99
CA TYR A 70 15.72 9.84 15.08
C TYR A 70 16.09 10.77 16.22
N ILE A 71 15.15 11.60 16.63
CA ILE A 71 15.32 12.51 17.76
C ILE A 71 14.60 11.91 18.96
N PRO A 72 15.31 11.57 20.06
CA PRO A 72 14.70 10.99 21.24
C PRO A 72 13.58 11.86 21.79
N GLN A 73 12.54 11.23 22.29
CA GLN A 73 11.40 11.93 22.87
C GLN A 73 11.76 12.49 24.26
N LYS A 74 11.06 13.54 24.66
CA LYS A 74 11.12 14.03 26.04
C LYS A 74 10.77 12.91 27.03
N GLY A 75 11.59 12.75 28.06
CA GLY A 75 11.48 11.67 29.04
C GLY A 75 12.32 10.44 28.73
N SER A 76 12.75 10.26 27.46
CA SER A 76 13.64 9.14 27.09
C SER A 76 15.00 9.28 27.76
N TRP A 77 15.65 8.14 27.95
CA TRP A 77 17.04 8.10 28.41
C TRP A 77 17.97 7.83 27.25
N VAL A 78 19.13 8.48 27.25
CA VAL A 78 20.20 8.36 26.24
C VAL A 78 21.56 8.28 26.90
N PHE A 79 22.54 7.79 26.15
CA PHE A 79 23.92 7.93 26.54
C PHE A 79 24.50 9.25 26.05
N ILE A 80 25.33 9.88 26.91
CA ILE A 80 26.08 11.09 26.62
C ILE A 80 27.57 10.81 26.74
N PHE A 81 28.35 11.34 25.80
CA PHE A 81 29.78 11.50 25.95
C PHE A 81 30.20 12.90 25.56
N PHE A 82 31.40 13.28 25.98
CA PHE A 82 31.97 14.58 25.70
C PHE A 82 33.16 14.47 24.77
N GLU A 83 33.08 15.11 23.62
CA GLU A 83 34.17 15.09 22.64
C GLU A 83 35.48 15.58 23.20
N GLY A 84 36.52 14.74 23.19
CA GLY A 84 37.83 15.06 23.81
C GLY A 84 37.77 15.34 25.31
N GLY A 85 36.73 14.89 25.99
CA GLY A 85 36.52 15.19 27.43
C GLY A 85 36.01 16.60 27.71
N ASN A 86 35.62 17.37 26.69
CA ASN A 86 35.20 18.77 26.85
C ASN A 86 33.69 18.84 27.16
N ILE A 87 33.35 19.28 28.36
CA ILE A 87 31.96 19.42 28.86
C ILE A 87 31.07 20.28 27.95
N ASN A 88 31.63 21.18 27.15
CA ASN A 88 30.90 22.04 26.26
C ASN A 88 30.60 21.42 24.92
N LEU A 89 31.09 20.20 24.68
CA LEU A 89 30.87 19.42 23.45
C LEU A 89 30.18 18.08 23.76
N PRO A 90 28.95 18.10 24.29
CA PRO A 90 28.20 16.90 24.58
C PRO A 90 27.57 16.33 23.31
N TYR A 91 27.65 15.00 23.15
CA TYR A 91 26.97 14.23 22.13
C TYR A 91 26.14 13.13 22.77
N TYR A 92 24.97 12.85 22.19
CA TYR A 92 24.14 11.73 22.61
C TYR A 92 24.13 10.62 21.55
N PHE A 93 24.00 9.40 22.01
CA PHE A 93 23.81 8.24 21.15
C PHE A 93 22.94 7.18 21.86
N GLY A 94 22.28 6.34 21.07
CA GLY A 94 21.44 5.26 21.56
C GLY A 94 20.25 5.74 22.38
N ALA A 95 19.46 4.79 22.80
CA ALA A 95 18.43 4.95 23.81
C ALA A 95 18.66 3.91 24.90
N LEU A 96 18.31 4.28 26.14
CA LEU A 96 18.36 3.40 27.29
C LEU A 96 16.94 3.12 27.73
N ASP A 97 16.63 1.86 27.92
CA ASP A 97 15.50 1.49 28.74
C ASP A 97 16.01 1.16 30.15
N LEU A 98 15.46 1.82 31.14
CA LEU A 98 15.83 1.63 32.54
C LEU A 98 15.02 0.49 33.22
N GLU A 99 13.95 0.08 32.57
CA GLU A 99 13.09 -1.02 33.03
C GLU A 99 13.38 -2.24 32.17
N ASN A 100 14.01 -3.21 32.59
CA ASN A 100 14.25 -4.60 32.16
C ASN A 100 13.74 -5.08 30.79
N THR A 101 13.21 -4.26 29.92
CA THR A 101 12.70 -4.60 28.59
C THR A 101 13.48 -3.84 27.53
N THR A 102 14.50 -4.48 26.99
CA THR A 102 15.28 -3.95 25.86
C THR A 102 14.71 -4.37 24.51
N VAL A 103 13.72 -5.25 24.50
CA VAL A 103 13.09 -5.81 23.30
C VAL A 103 11.75 -5.13 23.07
N LEU A 104 11.55 -4.62 21.86
CA LEU A 104 10.28 -4.01 21.48
C LEU A 104 9.14 -5.04 21.52
N PRO A 105 7.91 -4.65 21.89
CA PRO A 105 6.78 -5.57 22.02
C PRO A 105 6.54 -6.41 20.76
N GLU A 106 6.77 -5.85 19.58
CA GLU A 106 6.62 -6.54 18.31
C GLU A 106 7.57 -7.74 18.16
N ASN A 107 8.72 -7.68 18.82
CA ASN A 107 9.70 -8.76 18.81
C ASN A 107 9.43 -9.80 19.92
N GLN A 108 8.59 -9.50 20.89
CA GLN A 108 8.28 -10.40 22.01
C GLN A 108 7.18 -11.41 21.68
N VAL A 109 6.56 -11.29 20.51
CA VAL A 109 5.51 -12.21 20.08
C VAL A 109 6.13 -13.53 19.61
N GLY A 110 5.58 -14.66 20.08
CA GLY A 110 6.10 -16.00 19.77
C GLY A 110 7.30 -16.42 20.63
N GLU A 111 7.84 -17.60 20.33
CA GLU A 111 8.90 -18.21 21.13
C GLU A 111 10.31 -17.81 20.68
N ASN A 112 10.49 -17.44 19.40
CA ASN A 112 11.80 -17.19 18.79
C ASN A 112 12.03 -15.68 18.57
N TYR A 113 11.96 -14.90 19.64
CA TYR A 113 12.09 -13.43 19.56
C TYR A 113 13.43 -12.96 18.98
N GLU A 114 14.48 -13.79 19.08
CA GLU A 114 15.82 -13.51 18.56
C GLU A 114 15.88 -13.46 17.03
N ASN A 115 14.89 -14.05 16.35
CA ASN A 115 14.77 -14.07 14.90
C ASN A 115 13.89 -12.92 14.37
N LYS A 116 13.60 -11.92 15.21
CA LYS A 116 12.71 -10.80 14.88
C LYS A 116 13.42 -9.47 15.00
N TRP A 117 13.26 -8.65 14.00
CA TRP A 117 13.84 -7.30 13.94
C TRP A 117 12.77 -6.25 13.74
N THR A 118 12.71 -5.29 14.64
CA THR A 118 12.02 -4.02 14.40
C THR A 118 13.04 -3.01 13.88
N ILE A 119 13.03 -2.79 12.57
CA ILE A 119 13.97 -1.89 11.89
C ILE A 119 13.67 -0.43 12.23
N LEU A 120 12.39 -0.10 12.30
CA LEU A 120 11.90 1.23 12.63
C LEU A 120 10.63 1.12 13.47
N LYS A 121 10.55 1.95 14.53
CA LYS A 121 9.30 2.15 15.27
C LYS A 121 9.17 3.61 15.67
N SER A 122 8.06 4.23 15.35
CA SER A 122 7.72 5.56 15.80
C SER A 122 6.99 5.53 17.15
N HIS A 123 6.98 6.64 17.86
CA HIS A 123 6.24 6.79 19.11
C HIS A 123 4.73 6.50 18.98
N GLU A 124 4.17 6.72 17.79
CA GLU A 124 2.76 6.47 17.48
C GLU A 124 2.50 5.05 16.94
N GLY A 125 3.49 4.16 17.01
CA GLY A 125 3.35 2.76 16.64
C GLY A 125 3.49 2.44 15.14
N ARG A 126 3.94 3.40 14.30
CA ARG A 126 4.34 3.04 12.92
C ARG A 126 5.61 2.22 12.98
N ALA A 127 5.64 1.09 12.29
CA ALA A 127 6.77 0.18 12.39
C ALA A 127 7.12 -0.47 11.04
N ILE A 128 8.36 -0.93 10.96
CA ILE A 128 8.83 -1.88 9.95
C ILE A 128 9.41 -3.05 10.73
N VAL A 129 8.84 -4.23 10.54
CA VAL A 129 9.19 -5.46 11.24
C VAL A 129 9.57 -6.52 10.22
N VAL A 130 10.63 -7.27 10.51
CA VAL A 130 11.03 -8.45 9.77
C VAL A 130 11.13 -9.60 10.76
N SER A 131 10.61 -10.75 10.40
CA SER A 131 10.70 -11.98 11.19
C SER A 131 11.14 -13.14 10.30
N ASP A 132 12.21 -13.80 10.73
CA ASP A 132 12.72 -15.05 10.15
C ASP A 132 12.27 -16.27 10.99
N ASP A 133 11.39 -16.08 11.96
CA ASP A 133 10.78 -17.17 12.71
C ASP A 133 9.87 -17.97 11.76
N PRO A 134 10.08 -19.28 11.55
CA PRO A 134 9.28 -20.08 10.62
C PRO A 134 7.77 -20.05 10.92
N ASP A 135 7.40 -19.92 12.19
CA ASP A 135 6.00 -19.84 12.62
C ASP A 135 5.41 -18.43 12.44
N ASP A 136 6.26 -17.43 12.14
CA ASP A 136 5.88 -16.04 11.99
C ASP A 136 6.73 -15.32 10.92
N ALA A 137 7.15 -16.07 9.88
CA ALA A 137 7.98 -15.52 8.79
C ALA A 137 7.21 -14.42 8.03
N ARG A 138 7.70 -13.18 8.15
CA ARG A 138 7.04 -12.04 7.50
C ARG A 138 7.92 -10.80 7.39
N THR A 139 7.56 -9.97 6.43
CA THR A 139 7.95 -8.55 6.40
C THR A 139 6.69 -7.69 6.49
N GLU A 140 6.66 -6.77 7.43
CA GLU A 140 5.48 -5.97 7.73
C GLU A 140 5.82 -4.48 7.83
N ILE A 141 5.00 -3.65 7.21
CA ILE A 141 5.02 -2.19 7.36
C ILE A 141 3.66 -1.75 7.88
N THR A 142 3.64 -1.19 9.10
CA THR A 142 2.41 -0.75 9.74
C THR A 142 2.29 0.76 9.84
N GLY A 143 1.08 1.25 9.71
CA GLY A 143 0.69 2.63 9.96
C GLY A 143 0.62 2.96 11.47
N LYS A 144 0.04 4.11 11.79
CA LYS A 144 -0.19 4.53 13.18
C LYS A 144 -1.13 3.57 13.89
N LYS A 145 -0.76 3.09 15.09
CA LYS A 145 -1.70 2.42 15.99
C LYS A 145 -2.83 3.38 16.37
N ARG A 146 -4.05 2.98 16.08
CA ARG A 146 -5.22 3.58 16.69
C ARG A 146 -5.48 2.83 17.98
N GLN A 147 -6.04 3.45 19.00
CA GLN A 147 -6.17 2.93 20.38
C GLN A 147 -6.43 1.41 20.38
N MET A 148 -5.59 0.68 21.12
CA MET A 148 -5.84 -0.73 21.38
C MET A 148 -7.23 -0.84 22.04
N SER A 149 -8.22 -1.26 21.30
CA SER A 149 -9.29 -2.06 21.89
C SER A 149 -8.67 -3.40 22.28
N ASP A 150 -9.15 -4.00 23.34
CA ASP A 150 -8.76 -5.30 23.90
C ASP A 150 -8.19 -6.29 22.87
N PRO A 151 -7.39 -7.28 23.34
CA PRO A 151 -6.57 -8.13 22.49
C PRO A 151 -7.32 -8.56 21.23
N PRO A 152 -6.70 -8.44 20.06
CA PRO A 152 -7.38 -8.62 18.80
C PRO A 152 -8.09 -9.95 18.76
N THR A 153 -9.41 -9.90 18.57
CA THR A 153 -10.26 -11.05 18.27
C THR A 153 -10.09 -11.36 16.79
N GLY A 154 -8.89 -11.67 16.35
CA GLY A 154 -8.60 -12.04 14.97
C GLY A 154 -8.19 -13.49 14.89
N ASP A 155 -8.10 -13.97 13.68
CA ASP A 155 -7.70 -15.29 13.27
C ASP A 155 -6.66 -15.91 14.24
N THR A 156 -7.08 -16.91 15.00
CA THR A 156 -6.27 -17.59 16.01
C THR A 156 -5.12 -18.40 15.40
N ASP A 157 -5.02 -18.47 14.08
CA ASP A 157 -3.97 -19.15 13.35
C ASP A 157 -2.75 -18.26 13.07
N SER A 158 -2.81 -16.98 13.36
CA SER A 158 -1.63 -16.11 13.26
C SER A 158 -1.09 -15.79 14.65
N VAL A 159 0.16 -16.09 14.89
CA VAL A 159 0.88 -15.70 16.11
C VAL A 159 0.92 -14.18 16.26
N TYR A 160 0.77 -13.46 15.16
CA TYR A 160 0.63 -12.01 15.10
C TYR A 160 -0.71 -11.63 14.46
N THR A 161 -1.61 -11.12 15.25
CA THR A 161 -2.84 -10.50 14.77
C THR A 161 -2.51 -9.12 14.24
N ILE A 162 -2.65 -8.94 12.93
CA ILE A 162 -2.68 -7.60 12.32
C ILE A 162 -3.81 -6.85 13.00
N ASP A 163 -3.45 -5.77 13.71
CA ASP A 163 -4.43 -4.92 14.36
C ASP A 163 -5.35 -4.34 13.27
N ASP A 164 -6.62 -4.69 13.30
CA ASP A 164 -7.64 -4.23 12.35
C ASP A 164 -7.73 -2.70 12.26
N ASN A 165 -7.16 -2.01 13.25
CA ASN A 165 -7.14 -0.57 13.33
C ASN A 165 -5.89 0.08 12.70
N GLN A 166 -5.07 -0.69 11.98
CA GLN A 166 -3.86 -0.17 11.32
C GLN A 166 -3.93 -0.37 9.80
N THR A 167 -3.37 0.59 9.07
CA THR A 167 -3.01 0.36 7.67
C THR A 167 -1.74 -0.46 7.63
N THR A 168 -1.76 -1.57 6.90
CA THR A 168 -0.65 -2.55 6.87
C THR A 168 -0.31 -2.92 5.44
N ILE A 169 1.00 -3.09 5.18
CA ILE A 169 1.54 -3.80 4.03
C ILE A 169 2.27 -5.01 4.61
N LEU A 170 1.84 -6.21 4.25
CA LEU A 170 2.35 -7.47 4.77
C LEU A 170 2.80 -8.36 3.62
N PHE A 171 3.99 -8.91 3.75
CA PHE A 171 4.46 -10.09 3.05
C PHE A 171 4.49 -11.20 4.09
N ASP A 172 3.58 -12.15 3.98
CA ASP A 172 3.51 -13.34 4.82
C ASP A 172 4.21 -14.46 4.05
N GLU A 173 5.27 -14.99 4.62
CA GLU A 173 6.13 -15.99 3.99
C GLU A 173 6.09 -17.33 4.74
N ARG A 174 5.10 -17.50 5.63
CA ARG A 174 4.89 -18.78 6.32
C ARG A 174 4.42 -19.84 5.34
N ASP A 175 5.03 -21.04 5.44
CA ASP A 175 4.72 -22.19 4.59
C ASP A 175 3.21 -22.51 4.60
N GLY A 176 2.59 -22.57 3.43
CA GLY A 176 1.15 -22.79 3.24
C GLY A 176 0.24 -21.61 3.66
N LYS A 177 0.80 -20.41 3.85
CA LYS A 177 0.04 -19.17 4.16
C LYS A 177 0.61 -17.96 3.44
N GLU A 178 1.40 -18.20 2.40
CA GLU A 178 2.12 -17.16 1.68
C GLU A 178 1.15 -16.17 1.01
N LYS A 179 1.31 -14.91 1.33
CA LYS A 179 0.46 -13.85 0.77
C LYS A 179 1.12 -12.48 0.78
N ILE A 180 0.64 -11.61 -0.09
CA ILE A 180 0.89 -10.18 -0.04
C ILE A 180 -0.43 -9.48 0.26
N LEU A 181 -0.47 -8.70 1.33
CA LEU A 181 -1.66 -7.99 1.77
C LEU A 181 -1.37 -6.50 1.93
N ILE A 182 -2.17 -5.68 1.26
CA ILE A 182 -2.26 -4.25 1.54
C ILE A 182 -3.65 -4.00 2.11
N ARG A 183 -3.72 -3.55 3.35
CA ARG A 183 -4.99 -3.32 4.04
C ARG A 183 -5.03 -1.93 4.65
N THR A 184 -6.14 -1.24 4.51
CA THR A 184 -6.39 0.01 5.22
C THR A 184 -7.04 -0.27 6.58
N HIS A 185 -6.92 0.69 7.50
CA HIS A 185 -7.61 0.64 8.78
C HIS A 185 -9.15 0.66 8.65
N SER A 186 -9.68 0.99 7.48
CA SER A 186 -11.11 1.02 7.18
C SER A 186 -11.63 -0.33 6.68
N GLY A 187 -10.76 -1.31 6.48
CA GLY A 187 -11.11 -2.63 6.00
C GLY A 187 -10.95 -2.84 4.51
N ASP A 188 -10.67 -1.78 3.72
CA ASP A 188 -10.35 -1.95 2.30
C ASP A 188 -9.06 -2.72 2.13
N PHE A 189 -8.98 -3.61 1.17
CA PHE A 189 -7.78 -4.42 0.97
C PHE A 189 -7.49 -4.79 -0.49
N LEU A 190 -6.23 -5.06 -0.73
CA LEU A 190 -5.70 -5.79 -1.88
C LEU A 190 -4.93 -6.99 -1.35
N HIS A 191 -5.33 -8.19 -1.72
CA HIS A 191 -4.78 -9.45 -1.26
C HIS A 191 -4.36 -10.31 -2.45
N ILE A 192 -3.11 -10.71 -2.48
CA ILE A 192 -2.57 -11.70 -3.40
C ILE A 192 -2.27 -12.94 -2.57
N ASP A 193 -3.03 -14.00 -2.79
CA ASP A 193 -2.78 -15.30 -2.23
C ASP A 193 -1.83 -16.06 -3.16
N ILE A 194 -0.67 -16.45 -2.64
CA ILE A 194 0.37 -17.09 -3.45
C ILE A 194 0.06 -18.57 -3.62
N ASP A 195 -0.49 -19.23 -2.61
CA ASP A 195 -0.87 -20.63 -2.63
C ASP A 195 -2.01 -20.88 -3.60
N GLU A 196 -3.10 -20.13 -3.46
CA GLU A 196 -4.28 -20.23 -4.33
C GLU A 196 -4.08 -19.54 -5.68
N ARG A 197 -3.01 -18.77 -5.84
CA ARG A 197 -2.72 -17.95 -7.03
C ARG A 197 -3.88 -17.01 -7.38
N SER A 198 -4.45 -16.39 -6.36
CA SER A 198 -5.60 -15.52 -6.51
C SER A 198 -5.27 -14.07 -6.19
N LEU A 199 -5.97 -13.14 -6.82
CA LEU A 199 -5.95 -11.72 -6.51
C LEU A 199 -7.36 -11.29 -6.11
N GLN A 200 -7.49 -10.73 -4.91
CA GLN A 200 -8.74 -10.17 -4.39
C GLN A 200 -8.55 -8.70 -4.04
N ALA A 201 -9.53 -7.89 -4.39
CA ALA A 201 -9.58 -6.49 -4.01
C ALA A 201 -11.00 -6.15 -3.52
N SER A 202 -11.09 -5.49 -2.37
CA SER A 202 -12.36 -5.06 -1.78
C SER A 202 -12.23 -3.63 -1.28
N PHE A 203 -13.14 -2.77 -1.74
CA PHE A 203 -13.18 -1.36 -1.39
C PHE A 203 -14.64 -0.95 -1.16
N ASP A 204 -14.88 -0.21 -0.10
CA ASP A 204 -16.21 0.31 0.24
C ASP A 204 -16.62 1.51 -0.62
N SER A 205 -15.71 2.03 -1.43
CA SER A 205 -15.91 3.18 -2.30
C SER A 205 -15.50 2.87 -3.76
N ASP A 206 -15.14 3.90 -4.50
CA ASP A 206 -14.83 3.81 -5.93
C ASP A 206 -13.49 3.11 -6.20
N ILE A 207 -13.45 2.31 -7.26
CA ILE A 207 -12.22 1.88 -7.90
C ILE A 207 -12.10 2.62 -9.23
N ARG A 208 -11.00 3.35 -9.45
CA ARG A 208 -10.71 4.07 -10.69
C ARG A 208 -9.43 3.57 -11.31
N ILE A 209 -9.52 3.06 -12.53
CA ILE A 209 -8.38 2.61 -13.32
C ILE A 209 -8.26 3.55 -14.51
N GLN A 210 -7.14 4.24 -14.65
CA GLN A 210 -6.86 5.14 -15.76
C GLN A 210 -5.49 4.81 -16.35
N CYS A 211 -5.43 4.64 -17.66
CA CYS A 211 -4.17 4.52 -18.40
C CYS A 211 -4.18 5.46 -19.60
N ASN A 212 -3.01 5.94 -20.01
CA ASN A 212 -2.83 6.78 -21.20
C ASN A 212 -2.52 5.95 -22.45
N GLY A 213 -2.27 4.66 -22.29
CA GLY A 213 -2.05 3.68 -23.35
C GLY A 213 -3.19 2.68 -23.40
N ASP A 214 -2.88 1.50 -23.87
CA ASP A 214 -3.84 0.43 -24.03
C ASP A 214 -4.13 -0.30 -22.70
N PHE A 215 -5.34 -0.81 -22.54
CA PHE A 215 -5.74 -1.68 -21.45
C PHE A 215 -6.09 -3.06 -22.00
N PHE A 216 -5.35 -4.09 -21.58
CA PHE A 216 -5.55 -5.48 -22.00
C PHE A 216 -6.10 -6.30 -20.84
N LEU A 217 -7.16 -7.06 -21.09
CA LEU A 217 -7.69 -8.08 -20.19
C LEU A 217 -7.81 -9.40 -20.95
N THR A 218 -7.03 -10.40 -20.59
CA THR A 218 -7.09 -11.75 -21.14
C THR A 218 -7.48 -12.71 -20.02
N VAL A 219 -8.51 -13.50 -20.23
CA VAL A 219 -9.03 -14.47 -19.25
C VAL A 219 -9.31 -15.78 -19.96
N ASP A 220 -8.70 -16.87 -19.49
CA ASP A 220 -8.94 -18.21 -20.02
C ASP A 220 -10.26 -18.83 -19.55
N GLY A 221 -10.80 -18.33 -18.44
CA GLY A 221 -12.07 -18.73 -17.86
C GLY A 221 -13.19 -17.73 -18.11
N ASP A 222 -14.12 -17.64 -17.17
CA ASP A 222 -15.29 -16.77 -17.26
C ASP A 222 -14.98 -15.34 -16.79
N ILE A 223 -15.58 -14.34 -17.46
CA ILE A 223 -15.62 -12.95 -17.01
C ILE A 223 -17.01 -12.64 -16.47
N ASN A 224 -17.12 -12.36 -15.17
CA ASN A 224 -18.35 -11.98 -14.52
C ASN A 224 -18.31 -10.51 -14.07
N ILE A 225 -19.15 -9.66 -14.67
CA ILE A 225 -19.32 -8.26 -14.30
C ILE A 225 -20.75 -8.06 -13.81
N LYS A 226 -20.91 -7.67 -12.54
CA LYS A 226 -22.22 -7.50 -11.91
C LYS A 226 -22.29 -6.15 -11.20
N SER A 227 -23.33 -5.37 -11.54
CA SER A 227 -23.77 -4.24 -10.74
C SER A 227 -25.05 -4.62 -10.00
N ASN A 228 -25.07 -4.48 -8.68
CA ASN A 228 -26.25 -4.81 -7.85
C ASN A 228 -27.27 -3.66 -7.86
N ALA A 229 -26.79 -2.43 -8.00
CA ALA A 229 -27.63 -1.23 -8.10
C ALA A 229 -26.86 -0.17 -8.90
N GLY A 230 -27.59 0.56 -9.76
CA GLY A 230 -27.01 1.60 -10.61
C GLY A 230 -26.83 1.16 -12.05
N ASP A 231 -26.33 2.07 -12.86
CA ASP A 231 -26.19 1.92 -14.31
C ASP A 231 -24.80 1.41 -14.71
N GLY A 232 -24.75 0.57 -15.74
CA GLY A 232 -23.51 0.23 -16.44
C GLY A 232 -23.37 1.11 -17.70
N LYS A 233 -22.22 1.75 -17.88
CA LYS A 233 -21.92 2.56 -19.05
C LYS A 233 -20.63 2.10 -19.72
N VAL A 234 -20.68 1.88 -21.04
CA VAL A 234 -19.51 1.65 -21.89
C VAL A 234 -19.53 2.72 -22.98
N GLU A 235 -18.50 3.55 -23.07
CA GLU A 235 -18.42 4.66 -24.00
C GLU A 235 -17.07 4.69 -24.70
N PHE A 236 -17.09 4.78 -26.01
CA PHE A 236 -15.91 4.98 -26.84
C PHE A 236 -16.02 6.35 -27.49
N GLY A 237 -15.09 7.25 -27.19
CA GLY A 237 -15.10 8.65 -27.70
C GLY A 237 -14.76 8.72 -29.18
N ALA A 238 -13.90 7.84 -29.65
CA ALA A 238 -13.55 7.64 -31.06
C ALA A 238 -13.12 6.19 -31.26
N GLY A 239 -13.47 5.60 -32.37
CA GLY A 239 -13.18 4.21 -32.69
C GLY A 239 -14.39 3.29 -32.58
N ASP A 240 -14.19 2.03 -32.79
CA ASP A 240 -15.21 0.99 -32.91
C ASP A 240 -15.27 0.11 -31.66
N LEU A 241 -16.44 -0.46 -31.40
CA LEU A 241 -16.61 -1.55 -30.45
C LEU A 241 -16.87 -2.85 -31.21
N ASP A 242 -15.90 -3.76 -31.21
CA ASP A 242 -16.04 -5.08 -31.77
C ASP A 242 -16.36 -6.09 -30.65
N VAL A 243 -17.50 -6.82 -30.83
CA VAL A 243 -17.90 -7.92 -29.95
C VAL A 243 -17.97 -9.20 -30.80
N LYS A 244 -17.05 -10.13 -30.57
CA LYS A 244 -17.01 -11.42 -31.22
C LYS A 244 -17.30 -12.52 -30.21
N VAL A 245 -18.33 -13.34 -30.50
CA VAL A 245 -18.75 -14.45 -29.65
C VAL A 245 -18.82 -15.72 -30.55
N SER A 246 -18.09 -16.78 -30.17
CA SER A 246 -18.11 -18.06 -30.91
C SER A 246 -19.35 -18.89 -30.59
N GLY A 247 -19.95 -18.68 -29.44
CA GLY A 247 -21.19 -19.33 -29.01
C GLY A 247 -22.39 -18.38 -29.09
N ASP A 248 -23.31 -18.52 -28.17
CA ASP A 248 -24.51 -17.69 -28.10
C ASP A 248 -24.22 -16.28 -27.57
N TYR A 249 -24.69 -15.26 -28.23
CA TYR A 249 -24.79 -13.91 -27.70
C TYR A 249 -26.19 -13.64 -27.15
N LYS A 250 -26.32 -13.45 -25.83
CA LYS A 250 -27.59 -13.19 -25.15
C LYS A 250 -27.62 -11.76 -24.59
N SER A 251 -28.62 -10.98 -24.96
CA SER A 251 -28.83 -9.65 -24.47
C SER A 251 -30.29 -9.48 -24.06
N GLY A 252 -30.53 -9.22 -22.78
CA GLY A 252 -31.85 -9.01 -22.19
C GLY A 252 -31.97 -7.66 -21.52
N ALA A 253 -33.17 -7.10 -21.51
CA ALA A 253 -33.52 -5.91 -20.73
C ALA A 253 -34.86 -6.16 -20.04
N GLY A 254 -34.97 -5.84 -18.75
CA GLY A 254 -36.25 -5.88 -18.02
C GLY A 254 -37.21 -4.74 -18.42
N GLY A 255 -36.65 -3.65 -18.98
CA GLY A 255 -37.38 -2.50 -19.56
C GLY A 255 -37.18 -2.42 -21.08
N ALA A 256 -37.16 -1.22 -21.61
CA ALA A 256 -36.98 -0.97 -23.03
C ALA A 256 -35.50 -1.24 -23.48
N LYS A 257 -35.31 -1.82 -24.64
CA LYS A 257 -34.04 -1.90 -25.33
C LYS A 257 -34.04 -0.91 -26.50
N HIS A 258 -33.16 0.09 -26.49
CA HIS A 258 -33.00 1.05 -27.56
C HIS A 258 -31.73 0.77 -28.36
N ILE A 259 -31.84 0.66 -29.67
CA ILE A 259 -30.72 0.57 -30.59
C ILE A 259 -30.85 1.71 -31.56
N LYS A 260 -29.88 2.64 -31.57
CA LYS A 260 -29.86 3.81 -32.48
C LYS A 260 -28.55 3.79 -33.27
N ALA A 261 -28.66 3.77 -34.56
CA ALA A 261 -27.53 3.94 -35.47
C ALA A 261 -27.77 5.18 -36.33
N GLN A 262 -26.72 5.97 -36.60
CA GLN A 262 -26.84 7.16 -37.42
C GLN A 262 -26.92 6.85 -38.94
N THR A 263 -26.31 5.77 -39.35
CA THR A 263 -26.22 5.37 -40.75
C THR A 263 -27.02 4.12 -41.06
N SER A 264 -26.65 2.97 -40.49
CA SER A 264 -27.33 1.70 -40.73
C SER A 264 -27.23 0.76 -39.53
N ALA A 265 -28.22 -0.06 -39.31
CA ALA A 265 -28.20 -1.20 -38.43
C ALA A 265 -28.43 -2.46 -39.24
N ASN A 266 -27.41 -3.30 -39.45
CA ASN A 266 -27.47 -4.49 -40.23
C ASN A 266 -27.58 -5.72 -39.34
N ILE A 267 -28.51 -6.62 -39.64
CA ILE A 267 -28.66 -7.92 -38.99
C ILE A 267 -28.60 -8.97 -40.08
N GLU A 268 -27.55 -9.80 -40.06
CA GLU A 268 -27.40 -10.92 -41.00
C GLU A 268 -27.37 -12.24 -40.22
N CYS A 269 -28.12 -13.21 -40.65
CA CYS A 269 -28.06 -14.56 -40.10
C CYS A 269 -28.29 -15.63 -41.22
N LEU A 270 -27.67 -16.78 -41.07
CA LEU A 270 -27.87 -17.91 -42.01
C LEU A 270 -29.17 -18.68 -41.77
N GLY A 271 -29.82 -18.45 -40.64
CA GLY A 271 -31.07 -19.09 -40.25
C GLY A 271 -32.22 -18.10 -40.09
N PRO A 272 -33.37 -18.54 -39.61
CA PRO A 272 -34.52 -17.63 -39.45
C PRO A 272 -34.31 -16.57 -38.36
N ILE A 273 -34.76 -15.35 -38.66
CA ILE A 273 -34.91 -14.28 -37.68
C ILE A 273 -36.28 -14.41 -37.02
N ASN A 274 -36.31 -14.86 -35.78
CA ASN A 274 -37.55 -15.00 -35.02
C ASN A 274 -37.83 -13.72 -34.19
N ARG A 275 -38.92 -13.06 -34.49
CA ARG A 275 -39.41 -11.88 -33.73
C ARG A 275 -40.73 -12.27 -33.06
N LYS A 276 -40.79 -12.18 -31.72
CA LYS A 276 -42.01 -12.45 -30.94
C LYS A 276 -42.28 -11.24 -30.04
N ALA A 277 -43.45 -10.70 -30.14
CA ALA A 277 -43.93 -9.61 -29.29
C ALA A 277 -45.28 -9.98 -28.66
N GLY A 278 -45.52 -9.53 -27.42
CA GLY A 278 -46.84 -9.64 -26.77
C GLY A 278 -47.83 -8.54 -27.23
N GLY A 279 -47.37 -7.63 -28.03
CA GLY A 279 -48.14 -6.51 -28.60
C GLY A 279 -47.74 -6.25 -30.07
N PRO A 280 -48.16 -5.13 -30.67
CA PRO A 280 -47.88 -4.87 -32.10
C PRO A 280 -46.36 -4.74 -32.36
N ILE A 281 -45.93 -5.26 -33.50
CA ILE A 281 -44.61 -5.00 -34.07
C ILE A 281 -44.78 -3.90 -35.12
N ASN A 282 -44.26 -2.73 -34.84
CA ASN A 282 -44.31 -1.58 -35.75
C ASN A 282 -42.98 -1.44 -36.46
N ASP A 283 -42.97 -1.60 -37.78
CA ASP A 283 -41.83 -1.31 -38.63
C ASP A 283 -42.22 -0.08 -39.47
N ASP A 284 -41.63 1.08 -39.16
CA ASP A 284 -41.87 2.36 -39.84
C ASP A 284 -40.63 2.73 -40.67
N GLY A 285 -40.79 2.81 -41.96
CA GLY A 285 -39.72 3.13 -42.90
C GLY A 285 -40.27 3.52 -44.27
N SER A 286 -39.49 4.26 -45.06
CA SER A 286 -39.87 4.64 -46.41
C SER A 286 -40.04 3.47 -47.40
N VAL A 287 -39.36 2.36 -47.13
CA VAL A 287 -39.49 1.12 -47.90
C VAL A 287 -39.36 -0.08 -46.96
N LEU A 288 -40.38 -0.94 -46.93
CA LEU A 288 -40.37 -2.18 -46.17
C LEU A 288 -40.38 -3.37 -47.18
N ASN A 289 -39.25 -3.97 -47.45
CA ASN A 289 -39.11 -5.18 -48.28
C ASN A 289 -39.18 -6.41 -47.44
N GLN A 290 -40.32 -7.12 -47.41
CA GLN A 290 -40.55 -8.31 -46.62
C GLN A 290 -40.52 -9.64 -47.47
N GLN A 291 -40.34 -9.55 -48.76
CA GLN A 291 -40.31 -10.73 -49.66
C GLN A 291 -39.06 -10.79 -50.50
N GLY A 292 -38.47 -11.98 -50.55
CA GLY A 292 -37.20 -12.26 -51.20
C GLY A 292 -37.18 -11.94 -52.70
N GLY A 293 -36.37 -11.01 -53.02
CA GLY A 293 -35.90 -10.61 -54.31
C GLY A 293 -34.88 -9.54 -54.08
N ALA A 294 -33.63 -9.90 -54.09
CA ALA A 294 -32.45 -9.01 -54.00
C ALA A 294 -32.59 -7.89 -52.94
N ALA A 295 -32.67 -8.29 -51.66
CA ALA A 295 -32.16 -7.45 -50.61
C ALA A 295 -30.70 -7.12 -50.95
N ALA A 296 -30.33 -5.85 -50.98
CA ALA A 296 -28.93 -5.49 -51.12
C ALA A 296 -28.15 -6.29 -50.09
N SER A 297 -27.20 -7.10 -50.52
CA SER A 297 -26.41 -7.91 -49.62
C SER A 297 -25.84 -7.05 -48.52
N ALA A 298 -26.17 -7.38 -47.28
CA ALA A 298 -25.57 -6.70 -46.14
C ALA A 298 -24.05 -6.82 -46.30
N GLN A 299 -23.34 -5.72 -46.22
CA GLN A 299 -21.90 -5.79 -46.20
C GLN A 299 -21.48 -6.64 -45.00
N SER A 300 -20.74 -7.71 -45.26
CA SER A 300 -20.10 -8.44 -44.16
C SER A 300 -19.34 -7.46 -43.27
N PRO A 301 -19.53 -7.48 -41.96
CA PRO A 301 -18.67 -6.72 -41.09
C PRO A 301 -17.22 -7.04 -41.43
N GLY A 302 -16.44 -6.01 -41.80
CA GLY A 302 -15.04 -6.18 -42.18
C GLY A 302 -14.35 -7.00 -41.12
N GLY A 303 -13.65 -8.07 -41.57
CA GLY A 303 -13.04 -9.03 -40.67
C GLY A 303 -12.19 -8.29 -39.64
N ALA A 304 -12.51 -8.47 -38.36
CA ALA A 304 -11.70 -7.98 -37.28
C ALA A 304 -10.28 -8.56 -37.48
N SER A 305 -9.32 -7.69 -37.78
CA SER A 305 -7.94 -8.10 -37.81
C SER A 305 -7.56 -8.54 -36.41
N ASN A 306 -7.06 -9.75 -36.23
CA ASN A 306 -6.51 -10.21 -34.99
C ASN A 306 -5.49 -9.13 -34.48
N ALA A 307 -5.76 -8.56 -33.35
CA ALA A 307 -4.73 -7.81 -32.65
C ALA A 307 -3.68 -8.84 -32.20
N GLU A 308 -2.60 -8.94 -32.95
CA GLU A 308 -1.44 -9.71 -32.48
C GLU A 308 -0.91 -9.04 -31.23
N PRO A 309 -0.66 -9.80 -30.14
CA PRO A 309 0.04 -9.27 -28.99
C PRO A 309 1.42 -8.81 -29.49
N LYS A 310 1.72 -7.53 -29.38
CA LYS A 310 3.07 -7.01 -29.58
C LYS A 310 3.97 -7.64 -28.54
N GLY A 311 4.96 -8.33 -29.05
CA GLY A 311 5.90 -9.22 -28.43
C GLY A 311 6.42 -8.84 -27.06
N GLU A 312 6.79 -9.90 -26.37
CA GLU A 312 7.65 -9.95 -25.20
C GLU A 312 8.72 -8.85 -25.22
N ARG A 313 8.78 -8.10 -24.15
CA ARG A 313 9.98 -7.31 -23.90
C ARG A 313 11.04 -8.28 -23.38
N ASP A 314 12.02 -8.55 -24.21
CA ASP A 314 13.30 -9.09 -23.73
C ASP A 314 13.87 -8.13 -22.68
N THR A 315 14.23 -8.69 -21.54
CA THR A 315 14.86 -8.08 -20.38
C THR A 315 16.24 -7.53 -20.68
#